data_581ecf186313713d34c98b6d2bb4785f
#
_entry.id   581ecf186313713d34c98b6d2bb4785f
#
_cell.length_a   1.000
_cell.length_b   1.000
_cell.length_c   1.000
_cell.angle_alpha   90.00
_cell.angle_beta   90.00
_cell.angle_gamma   90.00
#
_symmetry.space_group_name_H-M   'P 1'
#
loop_
_entity.id
_entity.type
_entity.pdbx_description
1 polymer ?
#
loop_
_entity_poly.entity_id
_entity_poly.type
_entity_poly.pdbx_seq_one_letter_code
_entity_poly.pdbx_strand_id
1 'polypeptide(L)'
;ATALRIVEDALTANSNKIDAIVASNDGTAGGAIQALAAQKLAGKVPISGQDADLAAVKRVIAGTQTMTVYKPIKLIATKAAQLSVDLAKGQKPQFNAQYDNGKKKVDTILLQPTVLTKKNVDVVVKDGFYTQAQLSSQ
;
A
#
# COMPACT_ATOMS: atom_id res chain seq x y z
N ALA A 1 3.84 -15.75 7.42
CA ALA A 1 4.41 -17.11 7.27
C ALA A 1 4.47 -17.54 5.79
N THR A 2 3.36 -17.53 5.03
CA THR A 2 3.31 -18.06 3.65
C THR A 2 4.22 -17.29 2.69
N ALA A 3 4.18 -15.96 2.68
CA ALA A 3 5.01 -15.13 1.80
C ALA A 3 6.51 -15.31 2.06
N LEU A 4 6.91 -15.44 3.31
CA LEU A 4 8.29 -15.73 3.70
C LEU A 4 8.77 -17.02 3.00
N ARG A 5 8.05 -18.13 3.21
CA ARG A 5 8.41 -19.44 2.64
C ARG A 5 8.45 -19.42 1.10
N ILE A 6 7.44 -18.82 0.46
CA ILE A 6 7.41 -18.72 -1.02
C ILE A 6 8.64 -17.99 -1.55
N VAL A 7 9.07 -16.91 -0.91
CA VAL A 7 10.23 -16.14 -1.35
C VAL A 7 11.53 -16.87 -1.01
N GLU A 8 11.63 -17.59 0.12
CA GLU A 8 12.77 -18.47 0.41
C GLU A 8 12.93 -19.56 -0.65
N ASP A 9 11.83 -20.22 -1.01
CA ASP A 9 11.81 -21.24 -2.08
C ASP A 9 12.24 -20.63 -3.43
N ALA A 10 11.72 -19.46 -3.78
CA ALA A 10 12.07 -18.76 -5.02
C ALA A 10 13.53 -18.32 -5.06
N LEU A 11 14.07 -17.79 -3.97
CA LEU A 11 15.49 -17.42 -3.85
C LEU A 11 16.40 -18.63 -4.02
N THR A 12 16.04 -19.76 -3.41
CA THR A 12 16.78 -21.01 -3.55
C THR A 12 16.76 -21.52 -4.99
N ALA A 13 15.56 -21.60 -5.59
CA ALA A 13 15.40 -22.09 -6.97
C ALA A 13 16.14 -21.25 -8.00
N ASN A 14 16.32 -19.95 -7.76
CA ASN A 14 16.97 -19.02 -8.67
C ASN A 14 18.40 -18.60 -8.23
N SER A 15 19.01 -19.31 -7.29
CA SER A 15 20.36 -18.99 -6.79
C SER A 15 20.47 -17.52 -6.34
N ASN A 16 19.45 -17.02 -5.65
CA ASN A 16 19.30 -15.63 -5.18
C ASN A 16 19.23 -14.56 -6.31
N LYS A 17 19.00 -14.96 -7.55
CA LYS A 17 18.91 -14.03 -8.70
C LYS A 17 17.45 -13.66 -8.93
N ILE A 18 16.97 -12.67 -8.20
CA ILE A 18 15.63 -12.09 -8.32
C ILE A 18 15.80 -10.58 -8.49
N ASP A 19 15.20 -10.02 -9.54
CA ASP A 19 15.36 -8.61 -9.89
C ASP A 19 14.38 -7.70 -9.14
N ALA A 20 13.15 -8.18 -8.87
CA ALA A 20 12.14 -7.43 -8.12
C ALA A 20 11.06 -8.36 -7.56
N ILE A 21 10.32 -7.89 -6.57
CA ILE A 21 9.15 -8.56 -6.00
C ILE A 21 7.94 -7.64 -6.04
N VAL A 22 6.83 -8.11 -6.61
CA VAL A 22 5.54 -7.44 -6.53
C VAL A 22 4.72 -8.11 -5.43
N ALA A 23 4.57 -7.42 -4.31
CA ALA A 23 3.73 -7.86 -3.20
C ALA A 23 2.39 -7.10 -3.23
N SER A 24 1.29 -7.83 -3.03
CA SER A 24 -0.06 -7.29 -3.10
C SER A 24 -0.41 -6.33 -1.95
N ASN A 25 0.25 -6.47 -0.81
CA ASN A 25 0.10 -5.60 0.36
C ASN A 25 1.34 -5.61 1.24
N ASP A 26 1.35 -4.76 2.25
CA ASP A 26 2.49 -4.56 3.15
C ASP A 26 2.76 -5.72 4.10
N GLY A 27 1.72 -6.46 4.49
CA GLY A 27 1.88 -7.67 5.28
C GLY A 27 2.62 -8.77 4.49
N THR A 28 2.24 -8.96 3.22
CA THR A 28 2.91 -9.87 2.28
C THR A 28 4.34 -9.42 2.00
N ALA A 29 4.54 -8.10 1.74
CA ALA A 29 5.87 -7.52 1.56
C ALA A 29 6.78 -7.74 2.77
N GLY A 30 6.23 -7.61 3.99
CA GLY A 30 6.99 -7.85 5.22
C GLY A 30 7.55 -9.27 5.32
N GLY A 31 6.74 -10.28 4.95
CA GLY A 31 7.22 -11.67 4.90
C GLY A 31 8.29 -11.89 3.84
N ALA A 32 8.11 -11.32 2.65
CA ALA A 32 9.10 -11.39 1.58
C ALA A 32 10.43 -10.72 1.96
N ILE A 33 10.36 -9.57 2.63
CA ILE A 33 11.56 -8.84 3.10
C ILE A 33 12.34 -9.63 4.15
N GLN A 34 11.66 -10.42 4.99
CA GLN A 34 12.35 -11.31 5.94
C GLN A 34 13.19 -12.36 5.20
N ALA A 35 12.65 -12.97 4.13
CA ALA A 35 13.42 -13.90 3.28
C ALA A 35 14.61 -13.21 2.62
N LEU A 36 14.40 -12.02 2.06
CA LEU A 36 15.48 -11.22 1.46
C LEU A 36 16.56 -10.86 2.50
N ALA A 37 16.17 -10.53 3.72
CA ALA A 37 17.10 -10.17 4.79
C ALA A 37 18.00 -11.34 5.19
N ALA A 38 17.46 -12.57 5.25
CA ALA A 38 18.24 -13.77 5.51
C ALA A 38 19.34 -14.00 4.48
N GLN A 39 19.13 -13.54 3.24
CA GLN A 39 20.11 -13.62 2.15
C GLN A 39 20.90 -12.30 1.94
N LYS A 40 20.78 -11.31 2.85
CA LYS A 40 21.40 -9.98 2.74
C LYS A 40 21.00 -9.21 1.47
N LEU A 41 19.78 -9.46 0.98
CA LEU A 41 19.19 -8.85 -0.22
C LEU A 41 18.13 -7.79 0.10
N ALA A 42 17.71 -7.62 1.35
CA ALA A 42 16.79 -6.56 1.75
C ALA A 42 17.38 -5.17 1.42
N GLY A 43 16.59 -4.36 0.72
CA GLY A 43 17.01 -3.06 0.20
C GLY A 43 17.82 -3.12 -1.11
N LYS A 44 18.25 -4.30 -1.56
CA LYS A 44 18.91 -4.51 -2.87
C LYS A 44 17.92 -4.95 -3.93
N VAL A 45 17.00 -5.85 -3.57
CA VAL A 45 15.91 -6.29 -4.44
C VAL A 45 14.71 -5.36 -4.20
N PRO A 46 14.26 -4.60 -5.21
CA PRO A 46 13.07 -3.76 -5.11
C PRO A 46 11.84 -4.57 -4.76
N ILE A 47 11.03 -4.06 -3.84
CA ILE A 47 9.77 -4.70 -3.46
C ILE A 47 8.67 -3.66 -3.27
N SER A 48 7.50 -3.94 -3.86
CA SER A 48 6.29 -3.15 -3.69
C SER A 48 5.52 -3.56 -2.44
N GLY A 49 4.55 -2.73 -2.06
CA GLY A 49 3.54 -3.03 -1.06
C GLY A 49 2.29 -2.18 -1.30
N GLN A 50 1.32 -2.31 -0.43
CA GLN A 50 0.09 -1.54 -0.41
C GLN A 50 -0.45 -1.49 1.02
N ASP A 51 -1.18 -0.42 1.33
CA ASP A 51 -1.93 -0.07 2.53
C ASP A 51 -1.23 0.93 3.45
N ALA A 52 0.06 1.19 3.24
CA ALA A 52 0.86 2.10 4.07
C ALA A 52 0.81 1.73 5.57
N ASP A 53 0.90 0.43 5.88
CA ASP A 53 1.02 -0.05 7.25
C ASP A 53 2.20 0.61 7.96
N LEU A 54 2.09 0.91 9.26
CA LEU A 54 3.15 1.59 10.01
C LEU A 54 4.52 0.91 9.85
N ALA A 55 4.54 -0.41 9.94
CA ALA A 55 5.77 -1.20 9.75
C ALA A 55 6.33 -1.06 8.33
N ALA A 56 5.47 -0.96 7.32
CA ALA A 56 5.89 -0.77 5.93
C ALA A 56 6.41 0.63 5.68
N VAL A 57 5.77 1.67 6.22
CA VAL A 57 6.26 3.05 6.13
C VAL A 57 7.65 3.14 6.76
N LYS A 58 7.88 2.50 7.90
CA LYS A 58 9.22 2.40 8.51
C LYS A 58 10.23 1.68 7.61
N ARG A 59 9.83 0.59 6.96
CA ARG A 59 10.69 -0.13 5.99
C ARG A 59 11.00 0.73 4.76
N VAL A 60 10.06 1.54 4.29
CA VAL A 60 10.29 2.50 3.20
C VAL A 60 11.29 3.57 3.62
N ILE A 61 11.16 4.12 4.83
CA ILE A 61 12.12 5.07 5.40
C ILE A 61 13.52 4.44 5.51
N ALA A 62 13.60 3.23 6.02
CA ALA A 62 14.84 2.47 6.17
C ALA A 62 15.44 2.03 4.82
N GLY A 63 14.66 2.02 3.73
CA GLY A 63 15.09 1.61 2.41
C GLY A 63 15.03 0.11 2.16
N THR A 64 14.42 -0.69 3.05
CA THR A 64 14.25 -2.13 2.88
C THR A 64 12.97 -2.51 2.12
N GLN A 65 12.07 -1.57 1.93
CA GLN A 65 10.91 -1.64 1.04
C GLN A 65 10.95 -0.44 0.09
N THR A 66 10.73 -0.65 -1.21
CA THR A 66 10.89 0.40 -2.21
C THR A 66 9.74 1.39 -2.17
N MET A 67 8.51 0.89 -2.01
CA MET A 67 7.30 1.69 -2.01
C MET A 67 6.14 0.97 -1.33
N THR A 68 5.15 1.74 -0.95
CA THR A 68 3.80 1.25 -0.62
C THR A 68 2.76 2.16 -1.25
N VAL A 69 1.52 1.72 -1.33
CA VAL A 69 0.40 2.54 -1.82
C VAL A 69 -0.42 3.01 -0.63
N TYR A 70 -0.47 4.31 -0.42
CA TYR A 70 -1.31 4.96 0.57
C TYR A 70 -2.69 5.28 -0.01
N LYS A 71 -3.72 4.79 0.65
CA LYS A 71 -5.10 5.12 0.37
C LYS A 71 -5.62 6.02 1.50
N PRO A 72 -5.99 7.30 1.23
CA PRO A 72 -6.38 8.24 2.30
C PRO A 72 -7.76 7.88 2.87
N ILE A 73 -7.78 6.96 3.83
CA ILE A 73 -9.00 6.35 4.39
C ILE A 73 -9.98 7.42 4.91
N LYS A 74 -9.47 8.48 5.55
CA LYS A 74 -10.31 9.58 6.02
C LYS A 74 -11.07 10.25 4.88
N LEU A 75 -10.40 10.49 3.75
CA LEU A 75 -11.03 11.07 2.57
C LEU A 75 -12.08 10.12 1.99
N ILE A 76 -11.76 8.82 1.90
CA ILE A 76 -12.66 7.78 1.40
C ILE A 76 -13.92 7.73 2.27
N ALA A 77 -13.77 7.66 3.59
CA ALA A 77 -14.86 7.60 4.55
C ALA A 77 -15.74 8.87 4.49
N THR A 78 -15.12 10.05 4.43
CA THR A 78 -15.84 11.33 4.30
C THR A 78 -16.66 11.38 3.00
N LYS A 79 -16.06 10.97 1.89
CA LYS A 79 -16.78 10.93 0.60
C LYS A 79 -17.92 9.91 0.60
N ALA A 80 -17.72 8.75 1.18
CA ALA A 80 -18.77 7.74 1.30
C ALA A 80 -19.95 8.23 2.16
N ALA A 81 -19.66 8.85 3.32
CA ALA A 81 -20.67 9.42 4.18
C ALA A 81 -21.46 10.56 3.49
N GLN A 82 -20.76 11.48 2.82
CA GLN A 82 -21.40 12.57 2.07
C GLN A 82 -22.29 12.03 0.96
N LEU A 83 -21.79 11.07 0.18
CA LEU A 83 -22.54 10.42 -0.90
C LEU A 83 -23.83 9.76 -0.37
N SER A 84 -23.75 9.09 0.78
CA SER A 84 -24.92 8.46 1.41
C SER A 84 -25.98 9.48 1.82
N VAL A 85 -25.56 10.63 2.36
CA VAL A 85 -26.46 11.73 2.73
C VAL A 85 -27.10 12.36 1.49
N ASP A 86 -26.32 12.60 0.45
CA ASP A 86 -26.81 13.19 -0.81
C ASP A 86 -27.88 12.30 -1.45
N LEU A 87 -27.62 10.99 -1.54
CA LEU A 87 -28.57 10.02 -2.07
C LEU A 87 -29.84 9.95 -1.20
N ALA A 88 -29.73 9.96 0.11
CA ALA A 88 -30.88 9.96 1.02
C ALA A 88 -31.76 11.21 0.86
N LYS A 89 -31.17 12.34 0.47
CA LYS A 89 -31.87 13.59 0.16
C LYS A 89 -32.41 13.67 -1.27
N GLY A 90 -32.25 12.62 -2.08
CA GLY A 90 -32.65 12.58 -3.49
C GLY A 90 -31.75 13.44 -4.40
N GLN A 91 -30.58 13.87 -3.92
CA GLN A 91 -29.62 14.59 -4.74
C GLN A 91 -28.89 13.63 -5.68
N LYS A 92 -28.54 14.09 -6.87
CA LYS A 92 -27.73 13.30 -7.83
C LYS A 92 -26.26 13.62 -7.60
N PRO A 93 -25.46 12.67 -7.07
CA PRO A 93 -24.03 12.87 -6.93
C PRO A 93 -23.33 13.01 -8.29
N GLN A 94 -22.22 13.74 -8.30
CA GLN A 94 -21.36 13.78 -9.47
C GLN A 94 -20.37 12.63 -9.41
N PHE A 95 -20.47 11.73 -10.37
CA PHE A 95 -19.55 10.60 -10.55
C PHE A 95 -18.42 11.01 -11.52
N ASN A 96 -17.22 10.49 -11.29
CA ASN A 96 -16.06 10.76 -12.15
C ASN A 96 -15.59 9.53 -12.93
N ALA A 97 -16.24 8.39 -12.74
CA ALA A 97 -15.92 7.14 -13.41
C ALA A 97 -17.12 6.20 -13.49
N GLN A 98 -17.00 5.17 -14.31
CA GLN A 98 -17.87 4.00 -14.29
C GLN A 98 -17.02 2.74 -14.13
N TYR A 99 -17.44 1.84 -13.24
CA TYR A 99 -16.80 0.56 -13.01
C TYR A 99 -17.71 -0.59 -13.42
N ASP A 100 -17.21 -1.49 -14.27
CA ASP A 100 -17.93 -2.69 -14.65
C ASP A 100 -17.75 -3.76 -13.59
N ASN A 101 -18.85 -4.18 -12.96
CA ASN A 101 -18.86 -5.21 -11.93
C ASN A 101 -19.17 -6.62 -12.47
N GLY A 102 -19.09 -6.81 -13.79
CA GLY A 102 -19.42 -8.05 -14.49
C GLY A 102 -20.93 -8.26 -14.77
N LYS A 103 -21.81 -7.38 -14.25
CA LYS A 103 -23.25 -7.38 -14.54
C LYS A 103 -23.71 -6.08 -15.18
N LYS A 104 -23.16 -4.96 -14.75
CA LYS A 104 -23.48 -3.63 -15.29
C LYS A 104 -22.35 -2.66 -14.99
N LYS A 105 -22.32 -1.55 -15.72
CA LYS A 105 -21.53 -0.38 -15.37
C LYS A 105 -22.15 0.33 -14.19
N VAL A 106 -21.36 0.57 -13.16
CA VAL A 106 -21.76 1.25 -11.92
C VAL A 106 -21.12 2.62 -11.88
N ASP A 107 -21.94 3.65 -11.70
CA ASP A 107 -21.43 5.00 -11.48
C ASP A 107 -20.58 5.06 -10.21
N THR A 108 -19.41 5.63 -10.32
CA THR A 108 -18.35 5.48 -9.31
C THR A 108 -17.66 6.81 -9.05
N ILE A 109 -17.26 7.03 -7.81
CA ILE A 109 -16.31 8.09 -7.43
C ILE A 109 -14.98 7.43 -7.13
N LEU A 110 -14.01 7.59 -8.02
CA LEU A 110 -12.64 7.15 -7.82
C LEU A 110 -11.83 8.24 -7.13
N LEU A 111 -11.14 7.86 -6.07
CA LEU A 111 -10.19 8.71 -5.36
C LEU A 111 -8.78 8.22 -5.69
N GLN A 112 -7.89 9.16 -5.95
CA GLN A 112 -6.51 8.86 -6.34
C GLN A 112 -5.70 8.37 -5.13
N PRO A 113 -5.14 7.16 -5.17
CA PRO A 113 -4.17 6.72 -4.17
C PRO A 113 -2.82 7.39 -4.40
N THR A 114 -1.97 7.38 -3.37
CA THR A 114 -0.63 7.95 -3.42
C THR A 114 0.42 6.86 -3.32
N VAL A 115 1.33 6.79 -4.29
CA VAL A 115 2.53 5.96 -4.18
C VAL A 115 3.48 6.62 -3.18
N LEU A 116 3.73 5.95 -2.05
CA LEU A 116 4.69 6.37 -1.05
C LEU A 116 6.05 5.74 -1.31
N THR A 117 7.04 6.59 -1.36
CA THR A 117 8.46 6.26 -1.44
C THR A 117 9.21 7.05 -0.37
N LYS A 118 10.49 6.80 -0.19
CA LYS A 118 11.32 7.58 0.74
C LYS A 118 11.28 9.10 0.47
N LYS A 119 10.94 9.52 -0.77
CA LYS A 119 10.94 10.94 -1.18
C LYS A 119 9.71 11.72 -0.71
N ASN A 120 8.60 11.04 -0.44
CA ASN A 120 7.32 11.68 -0.12
C ASN A 120 6.59 11.03 1.06
N VAL A 121 7.31 10.28 1.88
CA VAL A 121 6.74 9.56 3.02
C VAL A 121 6.10 10.48 4.07
N ASP A 122 6.48 11.75 4.09
CA ASP A 122 5.93 12.80 4.96
C ASP A 122 4.43 13.08 4.71
N VAL A 123 3.89 12.66 3.57
CA VAL A 123 2.45 12.78 3.26
C VAL A 123 1.59 12.12 4.34
N VAL A 124 1.97 10.95 4.87
CA VAL A 124 1.19 10.28 5.92
C VAL A 124 1.15 11.02 7.25
N VAL A 125 2.15 11.88 7.50
CA VAL A 125 2.16 12.77 8.68
C VAL A 125 1.34 14.01 8.41
N LYS A 126 1.47 14.62 7.23
CA LYS A 126 0.69 15.80 6.83
C LYS A 126 -0.80 15.54 6.81
N ASP A 127 -1.22 14.33 6.38
CA ASP A 127 -2.61 13.89 6.38
C ASP A 127 -3.11 13.46 7.77
N GLY A 128 -2.25 13.43 8.78
CA GLY A 128 -2.59 12.98 10.13
C GLY A 128 -2.87 11.48 10.22
N PHE A 129 -2.37 10.69 9.28
CA PHE A 129 -2.50 9.22 9.28
C PHE A 129 -1.57 8.59 10.30
N TYR A 130 -0.34 9.12 10.42
CA TYR A 130 0.62 8.81 11.48
C TYR A 130 1.21 10.08 12.07
N THR A 131 1.71 9.98 13.28
CA THR A 131 2.54 11.02 13.90
C THR A 131 4.02 10.79 13.57
N GLN A 132 4.81 11.87 13.61
CA GLN A 132 6.26 11.77 13.45
C GLN A 132 6.89 10.83 14.49
N ALA A 133 6.37 10.87 15.74
CA ALA A 133 6.84 9.99 16.81
C ALA A 133 6.63 8.49 16.48
N GLN A 134 5.48 8.13 15.88
CA GLN A 134 5.21 6.76 15.46
C GLN A 134 6.19 6.29 14.37
N LEU A 135 6.58 7.17 13.46
CA LEU A 135 7.53 6.82 12.40
C LEU A 135 8.97 6.70 12.92
N SER A 136 9.32 7.45 13.97
CA SER A 136 10.66 7.48 14.56
C SER A 136 10.87 6.43 15.67
N SER A 137 9.78 5.86 16.23
CA SER A 137 9.91 4.79 17.24
C SER A 137 10.46 3.52 16.63
N GLN A 138 11.42 2.88 17.32
CA GLN A 138 11.95 1.57 16.95
C GLN A 138 10.88 0.47 17.05
#